data_9c50430ec45dd671fd1f728395884bd3
#
_entry.id   9c50430ec45dd671fd1f728395884bd3
#
_cell.length_a   1.000
_cell.length_b   1.000
_cell.length_c   1.000
_cell.angle_alpha   90.00
_cell.angle_beta   90.00
_cell.angle_gamma   90.00
#
_symmetry.space_group_name_H-M   'P 1'
#
loop_
_entity.id
_entity.type
_entity.pdbx_description
1 polymer ?
#
loop_
_entity_poly.entity_id
_entity_poly.type
_entity_poly.pdbx_seq_one_letter_code
_entity_poly.pdbx_strand_id
1 'polypeptide(L)'
;MDIYVYSDESGVFDVIHNDYYVYGGVIFLDKKDKDNENRKYIHMERSMKNTNSKFKNKELKANILSRKEKYKIMKSTNNILKFGVIINQKRINKDIFNHKKSKQRYLDYAYKIGLKECFKKLIREKTIIPNQIENIYVFVDEHTTATNGKYELEEALLMEFKYGTFNHNYQKSFPPLFNTLKSLTVTYCASEKIPLIRLADITANYIYNGIVQKKKINNICLKFLP
;
A
#
# COMPACT_ATOMS: atom_id res chain seq x y z
N MET A 1 20.05 -4.09 4.42
CA MET A 1 18.71 -4.74 4.38
C MET A 1 17.84 -3.98 3.40
N ASP A 2 17.02 -4.67 2.59
CA ASP A 2 16.16 -4.07 1.60
C ASP A 2 14.69 -4.25 1.97
N ILE A 3 13.89 -3.20 1.75
CA ILE A 3 12.43 -3.24 1.96
C ILE A 3 11.72 -3.32 0.61
N TYR A 4 10.73 -4.21 0.52
CA TYR A 4 9.88 -4.38 -0.66
C TYR A 4 8.43 -4.09 -0.26
N VAL A 5 7.81 -3.09 -0.89
CA VAL A 5 6.43 -2.68 -0.66
C VAL A 5 5.62 -2.96 -1.91
N TYR A 6 4.51 -3.66 -1.79
CA TYR A 6 3.53 -3.86 -2.87
C TYR A 6 2.23 -3.24 -2.43
N SER A 7 1.65 -2.38 -3.24
CA SER A 7 0.46 -1.61 -2.89
C SER A 7 -0.51 -1.46 -4.05
N ASP A 8 -1.77 -1.35 -3.67
CA ASP A 8 -2.89 -1.07 -4.54
C ASP A 8 -3.93 -0.25 -3.76
N GLU A 9 -4.97 0.21 -4.44
CA GLU A 9 -6.04 0.99 -3.83
C GLU A 9 -7.40 0.29 -3.87
N SER A 10 -8.32 0.80 -3.04
CA SER A 10 -9.73 0.39 -3.04
C SER A 10 -10.64 1.55 -2.73
N GLY A 11 -11.69 1.69 -3.51
CA GLY A 11 -12.62 2.81 -3.53
C GLY A 11 -12.37 3.75 -4.71
N VAL A 12 -13.26 4.71 -4.89
CA VAL A 12 -13.11 5.80 -5.89
C VAL A 12 -12.78 7.08 -5.14
N PHE A 13 -11.73 7.79 -5.58
CA PHE A 13 -11.35 9.05 -4.94
C PHE A 13 -12.15 10.20 -5.52
N ASP A 14 -13.34 10.42 -4.94
CA ASP A 14 -14.24 11.51 -5.31
C ASP A 14 -15.22 11.85 -4.17
N VAL A 15 -16.06 12.85 -4.39
CA VAL A 15 -17.03 13.34 -3.38
C VAL A 15 -18.32 12.52 -3.34
N ILE A 16 -18.59 11.70 -4.37
CA ILE A 16 -19.92 11.19 -4.66
C ILE A 16 -20.07 9.72 -4.30
N HIS A 17 -19.09 8.88 -4.70
CA HIS A 17 -19.29 7.43 -4.70
C HIS A 17 -18.93 6.74 -3.39
N ASN A 18 -17.91 7.23 -2.68
CA ASN A 18 -17.40 6.54 -1.49
C ASN A 18 -17.07 7.49 -0.33
N ASP A 19 -17.35 7.09 0.88
CA ASP A 19 -16.94 7.83 2.09
C ASP A 19 -15.43 7.67 2.37
N TYR A 20 -14.88 6.56 1.95
CA TYR A 20 -13.49 6.18 2.19
C TYR A 20 -12.77 5.81 0.91
N TYR A 21 -11.49 6.14 0.88
CA TYR A 21 -10.54 5.63 -0.08
C TYR A 21 -9.38 4.97 0.69
N VAL A 22 -8.88 3.86 0.22
CA VAL A 22 -7.90 3.06 0.96
C VAL A 22 -6.74 2.70 0.06
N TYR A 23 -5.52 3.03 0.48
CA TYR A 23 -4.34 2.30 0.02
C TYR A 23 -4.11 1.12 0.93
N GLY A 24 -3.77 -0.03 0.36
CA GLY A 24 -3.44 -1.21 1.11
C GLY A 24 -2.33 -2.01 0.45
N GLY A 25 -1.64 -2.81 1.23
CA GLY A 25 -0.58 -3.60 0.67
C GLY A 25 0.19 -4.45 1.67
N VAL A 26 1.30 -4.97 1.17
CA VAL A 26 2.18 -5.88 1.89
C VAL A 26 3.63 -5.36 1.88
N ILE A 27 4.36 -5.67 2.95
CA ILE A 27 5.74 -5.25 3.15
C ILE A 27 6.59 -6.48 3.45
N PHE A 28 7.73 -6.59 2.79
CA PHE A 28 8.76 -7.58 3.07
C PHE A 28 10.06 -6.87 3.41
N LEU A 29 10.77 -7.40 4.40
CA LEU A 29 12.01 -6.83 4.90
C LEU A 29 13.25 -7.54 4.36
N ASP A 30 13.05 -8.55 3.52
CA ASP A 30 14.08 -9.43 2.99
C ASP A 30 13.61 -10.00 1.63
N LYS A 31 14.54 -10.08 0.69
CA LYS A 31 14.29 -10.65 -0.65
C LYS A 31 13.89 -12.13 -0.59
N LYS A 32 14.53 -12.90 0.28
CA LYS A 32 14.27 -14.32 0.42
C LYS A 32 12.84 -14.57 0.94
N ASP A 33 12.44 -13.83 1.96
CA ASP A 33 11.06 -13.90 2.48
C ASP A 33 10.05 -13.48 1.43
N LYS A 34 10.30 -12.38 0.72
CA LYS A 34 9.46 -11.93 -0.40
C LYS A 34 9.30 -13.02 -1.45
N ASP A 35 10.41 -13.66 -1.88
CA ASP A 35 10.38 -14.68 -2.93
C ASP A 35 9.69 -15.97 -2.45
N ASN A 36 9.85 -16.32 -1.18
CA ASN A 36 9.16 -17.46 -0.56
C ASN A 36 7.65 -17.24 -0.47
N GLU A 37 7.23 -16.09 0.05
CA GLU A 37 5.81 -15.76 0.20
C GLU A 37 5.13 -15.56 -1.17
N ASN A 38 5.83 -15.00 -2.15
CA ASN A 38 5.35 -14.94 -3.53
C ASN A 38 5.07 -16.32 -4.11
N ARG A 39 5.97 -17.29 -3.90
CA ARG A 39 5.76 -18.69 -4.34
C ARG A 39 4.55 -19.34 -3.65
N LYS A 40 4.42 -19.15 -2.35
CA LYS A 40 3.25 -19.64 -1.58
C LYS A 40 1.95 -19.04 -2.10
N TYR A 41 1.95 -17.73 -2.35
CA TYR A 41 0.78 -17.02 -2.88
C TYR A 41 0.40 -17.55 -4.28
N ILE A 42 1.36 -17.71 -5.18
CA ILE A 42 1.14 -18.31 -6.53
C ILE A 42 0.56 -19.72 -6.40
N HIS A 43 1.08 -20.54 -5.52
CA HIS A 43 0.56 -21.89 -5.28
C HIS A 43 -0.89 -21.87 -4.80
N MET A 44 -1.21 -20.95 -3.88
CA MET A 44 -2.57 -20.75 -3.38
C MET A 44 -3.52 -20.31 -4.52
N GLU A 45 -3.10 -19.34 -5.35
CA GLU A 45 -3.89 -18.90 -6.51
C GLU A 45 -4.19 -20.08 -7.47
N ARG A 46 -3.16 -20.89 -7.77
CA ARG A 46 -3.32 -22.09 -8.62
C ARG A 46 -4.30 -23.09 -8.01
N SER A 47 -4.17 -23.36 -6.71
CA SER A 47 -5.10 -24.25 -6.00
C SER A 47 -6.54 -23.73 -6.08
N MET A 48 -6.77 -22.43 -5.87
CA MET A 48 -8.11 -21.83 -5.99
C MET A 48 -8.66 -21.93 -7.41
N LYS A 49 -7.83 -21.74 -8.45
CA LYS A 49 -8.23 -21.88 -9.86
C LYS A 49 -8.56 -23.32 -10.22
N ASN A 50 -7.85 -24.28 -9.67
CA ASN A 50 -8.09 -25.71 -9.91
C ASN A 50 -9.35 -26.24 -9.21
N THR A 51 -9.66 -25.70 -8.03
CA THR A 51 -10.80 -26.14 -7.22
C THR A 51 -12.11 -25.43 -7.55
N ASN A 52 -12.07 -24.30 -8.27
CA ASN A 52 -13.27 -23.53 -8.59
C ASN A 52 -13.22 -23.02 -10.02
N SER A 53 -14.08 -23.58 -10.89
CA SER A 53 -14.20 -23.24 -12.31
C SER A 53 -14.45 -21.74 -12.57
N LYS A 54 -15.06 -21.02 -11.62
CA LYS A 54 -15.26 -19.55 -11.67
C LYS A 54 -13.96 -18.79 -11.90
N PHE A 55 -12.82 -19.32 -11.45
CA PHE A 55 -11.52 -18.67 -11.49
C PHE A 55 -10.58 -19.19 -12.58
N LYS A 56 -10.96 -20.26 -13.30
CA LYS A 56 -10.07 -21.04 -14.18
C LYS A 56 -9.23 -20.17 -15.14
N ASN A 57 -9.84 -19.18 -15.78
CA ASN A 57 -9.19 -18.32 -16.78
C ASN A 57 -9.20 -16.84 -16.36
N LYS A 58 -9.28 -16.55 -15.06
CA LYS A 58 -9.36 -15.18 -14.55
C LYS A 58 -8.18 -14.84 -13.67
N GLU A 59 -7.81 -13.59 -13.69
CA GLU A 59 -6.94 -13.01 -12.68
C GLU A 59 -7.70 -12.97 -11.34
N LEU A 60 -7.06 -13.43 -10.26
CA LEU A 60 -7.68 -13.40 -8.92
C LEU A 60 -7.58 -12.00 -8.30
N LYS A 61 -8.49 -11.12 -8.71
CA LYS A 61 -8.66 -9.77 -8.15
C LYS A 61 -9.74 -9.74 -7.06
N ALA A 62 -9.68 -8.72 -6.23
CA ALA A 62 -10.62 -8.56 -5.14
C ALA A 62 -12.09 -8.49 -5.57
N ASN A 63 -12.38 -7.94 -6.75
CA ASN A 63 -13.75 -7.79 -7.27
C ASN A 63 -14.45 -9.12 -7.60
N ILE A 64 -13.68 -10.17 -7.94
CA ILE A 64 -14.25 -11.49 -8.26
C ILE A 64 -14.31 -12.43 -7.07
N LEU A 65 -13.59 -12.12 -5.99
CA LEU A 65 -13.51 -12.93 -4.78
C LEU A 65 -14.66 -12.64 -3.82
N SER A 66 -15.28 -13.69 -3.31
CA SER A 66 -16.23 -13.58 -2.21
C SER A 66 -15.52 -13.15 -0.92
N ARG A 67 -16.31 -12.69 0.04
CA ARG A 67 -15.77 -12.31 1.36
C ARG A 67 -15.07 -13.48 2.08
N LYS A 68 -15.60 -14.70 1.97
CA LYS A 68 -15.00 -15.91 2.57
C LYS A 68 -13.63 -16.21 1.94
N GLU A 69 -13.52 -16.07 0.62
CA GLU A 69 -12.27 -16.28 -0.11
C GLU A 69 -11.21 -15.23 0.26
N LYS A 70 -11.57 -13.95 0.31
CA LYS A 70 -10.68 -12.90 0.80
C LYS A 70 -10.19 -13.16 2.22
N TYR A 71 -11.09 -13.52 3.13
CA TYR A 71 -10.72 -13.85 4.51
C TYR A 71 -9.75 -15.05 4.56
N LYS A 72 -9.97 -16.09 3.74
CA LYS A 72 -9.08 -17.25 3.65
C LYS A 72 -7.68 -16.85 3.18
N ILE A 73 -7.58 -15.98 2.16
CA ILE A 73 -6.31 -15.43 1.68
C ILE A 73 -5.63 -14.61 2.76
N MET A 74 -6.34 -13.69 3.42
CA MET A 74 -5.80 -12.86 4.50
C MET A 74 -5.28 -13.70 5.67
N LYS A 75 -5.96 -14.80 5.99
CA LYS A 75 -5.54 -15.74 7.04
C LYS A 75 -4.30 -16.52 6.63
N SER A 76 -4.21 -17.00 5.39
CA SER A 76 -3.05 -17.76 4.89
C SER A 76 -1.79 -16.91 4.76
N THR A 77 -1.94 -15.61 4.64
CA THR A 77 -0.84 -14.62 4.56
C THR A 77 -0.65 -13.84 5.85
N ASN A 78 -1.08 -14.38 7.00
CA ASN A 78 -1.09 -13.64 8.28
C ASN A 78 0.32 -13.28 8.79
N ASN A 79 1.34 -14.04 8.40
CA ASN A 79 2.75 -13.78 8.70
C ASN A 79 3.37 -12.64 7.86
N ILE A 80 2.72 -12.21 6.79
CA ILE A 80 3.20 -11.09 5.97
C ILE A 80 2.80 -9.78 6.65
N LEU A 81 3.75 -8.84 6.75
CA LEU A 81 3.45 -7.49 7.21
C LEU A 81 2.50 -6.79 6.24
N LYS A 82 1.42 -6.23 6.76
CA LYS A 82 0.41 -5.53 5.97
C LYS A 82 0.23 -4.11 6.48
N PHE A 83 -0.07 -3.20 5.56
CA PHE A 83 -0.40 -1.83 5.87
C PHE A 83 -1.67 -1.37 5.18
N GLY A 84 -2.27 -0.32 5.72
CA GLY A 84 -3.39 0.36 5.12
C GLY A 84 -3.43 1.83 5.49
N VAL A 85 -3.73 2.67 4.51
CA VAL A 85 -3.95 4.11 4.66
C VAL A 85 -5.40 4.39 4.34
N ILE A 86 -6.15 4.79 5.33
CA ILE A 86 -7.59 5.04 5.21
C ILE A 86 -7.80 6.55 5.15
N ILE A 87 -8.34 7.01 4.04
CA ILE A 87 -8.69 8.41 3.79
C ILE A 87 -10.19 8.58 3.98
N ASN A 88 -10.61 9.45 4.92
CA ASN A 88 -12.00 9.83 5.06
C ASN A 88 -12.30 11.00 4.13
N GLN A 89 -12.88 10.72 2.97
CA GLN A 89 -13.12 11.70 1.92
C GLN A 89 -14.08 12.84 2.34
N LYS A 90 -14.95 12.59 3.31
CA LYS A 90 -15.85 13.61 3.87
C LYS A 90 -15.14 14.71 4.66
N ARG A 91 -13.90 14.44 5.10
CA ARG A 91 -13.08 15.39 5.89
C ARG A 91 -12.05 16.13 5.05
N ILE A 92 -11.93 15.82 3.78
CA ILE A 92 -11.02 16.49 2.86
C ILE A 92 -11.62 17.82 2.42
N ASN A 93 -10.78 18.85 2.26
CA ASN A 93 -11.19 20.08 1.61
C ASN A 93 -11.70 19.79 0.19
N LYS A 94 -12.93 20.22 -0.11
CA LYS A 94 -13.62 19.97 -1.38
C LYS A 94 -12.84 20.48 -2.59
N ASP A 95 -12.04 21.53 -2.43
CA ASP A 95 -11.22 22.11 -3.50
C ASP A 95 -10.19 21.11 -4.08
N ILE A 96 -9.78 20.12 -3.28
CA ILE A 96 -8.88 19.06 -3.74
C ILE A 96 -9.52 18.24 -4.87
N PHE A 97 -10.85 18.08 -4.85
CA PHE A 97 -11.56 17.31 -5.85
C PHE A 97 -11.81 18.05 -7.17
N ASN A 98 -11.59 19.37 -7.22
CA ASN A 98 -11.86 20.19 -8.39
C ASN A 98 -10.84 19.99 -9.52
N HIS A 99 -9.60 19.59 -9.20
CA HIS A 99 -8.52 19.46 -10.17
C HIS A 99 -7.80 18.11 -10.07
N LYS A 100 -7.54 17.48 -11.22
CA LYS A 100 -6.84 16.20 -11.28
C LYS A 100 -5.46 16.25 -10.56
N LYS A 101 -4.72 17.34 -10.75
CA LYS A 101 -3.40 17.53 -10.12
C LYS A 101 -3.49 17.66 -8.59
N SER A 102 -4.51 18.34 -8.08
CA SER A 102 -4.75 18.45 -6.62
C SER A 102 -5.10 17.11 -6.00
N LYS A 103 -5.94 16.31 -6.67
CA LYS A 103 -6.25 14.92 -6.27
C LYS A 103 -4.98 14.08 -6.19
N GLN A 104 -4.16 14.10 -7.23
CA GLN A 104 -2.94 13.31 -7.28
C GLN A 104 -1.97 13.70 -6.15
N ARG A 105 -1.70 14.98 -5.97
CA ARG A 105 -0.83 15.48 -4.89
C ARG A 105 -1.31 15.08 -3.51
N TYR A 106 -2.63 15.11 -3.29
CA TYR A 106 -3.20 14.68 -2.01
C TYR A 106 -3.04 13.17 -1.82
N LEU A 107 -3.26 12.37 -2.85
CA LEU A 107 -3.09 10.92 -2.82
C LEU A 107 -1.64 10.53 -2.56
N ASP A 108 -0.68 11.18 -3.23
CA ASP A 108 0.76 10.97 -3.00
C ASP A 108 1.16 11.35 -1.57
N TYR A 109 0.65 12.48 -1.07
CA TYR A 109 0.83 12.89 0.32
C TYR A 109 0.28 11.85 1.30
N ALA A 110 -0.95 11.39 1.08
CA ALA A 110 -1.61 10.41 1.94
C ALA A 110 -0.85 9.07 1.97
N TYR A 111 -0.44 8.59 0.80
CA TYR A 111 0.36 7.38 0.66
C TYR A 111 1.69 7.50 1.41
N LYS A 112 2.43 8.59 1.17
CA LYS A 112 3.70 8.88 1.83
C LYS A 112 3.57 8.90 3.36
N ILE A 113 2.61 9.64 3.89
CA ILE A 113 2.41 9.75 5.34
C ILE A 113 1.96 8.42 5.94
N GLY A 114 1.11 7.69 5.25
CA GLY A 114 0.66 6.38 5.71
C GLY A 114 1.79 5.36 5.80
N LEU A 115 2.62 5.29 4.77
CA LEU A 115 3.79 4.40 4.75
C LEU A 115 4.84 4.81 5.79
N LYS A 116 5.08 6.12 5.96
CA LYS A 116 5.95 6.65 7.03
C LYS A 116 5.50 6.19 8.41
N GLU A 117 4.23 6.34 8.72
CA GLU A 117 3.71 5.96 10.04
C GLU A 117 3.76 4.44 10.27
N CYS A 118 3.57 3.65 9.20
CA CYS A 118 3.80 2.21 9.27
C CYS A 118 5.26 1.87 9.60
N PHE A 119 6.22 2.46 8.88
CA PHE A 119 7.64 2.25 9.18
C PHE A 119 8.02 2.72 10.58
N LYS A 120 7.52 3.87 11.04
CA LYS A 120 7.73 4.32 12.43
C LYS A 120 7.21 3.31 13.46
N LYS A 121 6.06 2.68 13.20
CA LYS A 121 5.53 1.62 14.05
C LYS A 121 6.49 0.43 14.07
N LEU A 122 6.93 -0.06 12.92
CA LEU A 122 7.86 -1.18 12.81
C LEU A 122 9.21 -0.90 13.45
N ILE A 123 9.68 0.35 13.41
CA ILE A 123 10.90 0.80 14.11
C ILE A 123 10.68 0.76 15.63
N ARG A 124 9.56 1.26 16.13
CA ARG A 124 9.25 1.21 17.58
C ARG A 124 9.12 -0.23 18.09
N GLU A 125 8.60 -1.12 17.27
CA GLU A 125 8.48 -2.56 17.56
C GLU A 125 9.80 -3.32 17.35
N LYS A 126 10.89 -2.61 16.98
CA LYS A 126 12.22 -3.17 16.67
C LYS A 126 12.22 -4.20 15.54
N THR A 127 11.18 -4.21 14.71
CA THR A 127 11.10 -5.04 13.51
C THR A 127 11.98 -4.49 12.39
N ILE A 128 12.15 -3.16 12.33
CA ILE A 128 13.07 -2.46 11.43
C ILE A 128 14.10 -1.71 12.28
N ILE A 129 15.37 -1.86 11.92
CA ILE A 129 16.48 -1.07 12.46
C ILE A 129 16.86 -0.04 11.39
N PRO A 130 16.62 1.28 11.63
CA PRO A 130 16.76 2.31 10.59
C PRO A 130 18.12 2.32 9.89
N ASN A 131 19.21 2.14 10.67
CA ASN A 131 20.58 2.18 10.15
C ASN A 131 20.98 0.94 9.33
N GLN A 132 20.11 -0.06 9.20
CA GLN A 132 20.35 -1.26 8.40
C GLN A 132 19.61 -1.21 7.05
N ILE A 133 18.75 -0.21 6.82
CA ILE A 133 17.98 -0.10 5.58
C ILE A 133 18.84 0.59 4.52
N GLU A 134 19.09 -0.14 3.43
CA GLU A 134 19.88 0.36 2.32
C GLU A 134 19.02 0.73 1.10
N ASN A 135 18.03 -0.08 0.77
CA ASN A 135 17.19 0.16 -0.40
C ASN A 135 15.71 -0.07 -0.09
N ILE A 136 14.85 0.72 -0.72
CA ILE A 136 13.39 0.56 -0.66
C ILE A 136 12.87 0.45 -2.08
N TYR A 137 12.16 -0.64 -2.38
CA TYR A 137 11.51 -0.90 -3.64
C TYR A 137 10.00 -0.83 -3.44
N VAL A 138 9.34 0.11 -4.09
CA VAL A 138 7.89 0.31 -4.01
C VAL A 138 7.27 -0.09 -5.34
N PHE A 139 6.37 -1.05 -5.32
CA PHE A 139 5.62 -1.54 -6.46
C PHE A 139 4.16 -1.15 -6.29
N VAL A 140 3.61 -0.45 -7.28
CA VAL A 140 2.24 0.10 -7.24
C VAL A 140 1.48 -0.40 -8.47
N ASP A 141 0.18 -0.67 -8.36
CA ASP A 141 -0.63 -1.06 -9.52
C ASP A 141 -0.69 0.06 -10.56
N GLU A 142 -0.66 -0.30 -11.84
CA GLU A 142 -0.49 0.60 -12.99
C GLU A 142 -1.74 1.45 -13.29
N HIS A 143 -2.88 1.11 -12.71
CA HIS A 143 -4.17 1.72 -13.07
C HIS A 143 -4.37 3.15 -12.58
N THR A 144 -3.51 3.68 -11.73
CA THR A 144 -3.76 4.94 -11.02
C THR A 144 -3.02 6.16 -11.53
N THR A 145 -2.01 6.05 -12.38
CA THR A 145 -1.17 7.23 -12.67
C THR A 145 -0.85 7.45 -14.14
N ALA A 146 -1.07 8.71 -14.56
CA ALA A 146 -0.39 9.24 -15.74
C ALA A 146 1.13 9.21 -15.51
N THR A 147 1.90 9.02 -16.56
CA THR A 147 3.36 8.86 -16.58
C THR A 147 4.15 9.88 -15.75
N ASN A 148 3.61 11.08 -15.53
CA ASN A 148 4.24 12.13 -14.73
C ASN A 148 4.11 11.91 -13.20
N GLY A 149 3.13 11.12 -12.74
CA GLY A 149 2.94 10.85 -11.31
C GLY A 149 4.00 9.94 -10.70
N LYS A 150 4.71 9.15 -11.51
CA LYS A 150 5.77 8.26 -11.02
C LYS A 150 6.91 9.04 -10.35
N TYR A 151 7.44 10.02 -11.04
CA TYR A 151 8.58 10.81 -10.55
C TYR A 151 8.19 11.63 -9.32
N GLU A 152 6.98 12.21 -9.31
CA GLU A 152 6.48 12.99 -8.17
C GLU A 152 6.35 12.13 -6.91
N LEU A 153 5.83 10.90 -6.99
CA LEU A 153 5.72 9.98 -5.85
C LEU A 153 7.09 9.48 -5.37
N GLU A 154 7.97 9.08 -6.28
CA GLU A 154 9.32 8.61 -5.97
C GLU A 154 10.12 9.70 -5.23
N GLU A 155 10.12 10.92 -5.77
CA GLU A 155 10.78 12.07 -5.15
C GLU A 155 10.20 12.38 -3.77
N ALA A 156 8.87 12.40 -3.64
CA ALA A 156 8.19 12.66 -2.36
C ALA A 156 8.55 11.63 -1.29
N LEU A 157 8.64 10.35 -1.65
CA LEU A 157 9.06 9.29 -0.74
C LEU A 157 10.54 9.40 -0.39
N LEU A 158 11.40 9.69 -1.38
CA LEU A 158 12.84 9.84 -1.17
C LEU A 158 13.13 11.01 -0.22
N MET A 159 12.48 12.17 -0.43
CA MET A 159 12.60 13.32 0.46
C MET A 159 12.19 12.97 1.88
N GLU A 160 11.08 12.27 2.07
CA GLU A 160 10.58 11.93 3.40
C GLU A 160 11.45 10.90 4.13
N PHE A 161 11.99 9.91 3.40
CA PHE A 161 12.66 8.78 4.02
C PHE A 161 14.18 8.95 4.11
N LYS A 162 14.81 9.64 3.15
CA LYS A 162 16.27 9.77 3.06
C LYS A 162 16.79 11.14 3.50
N TYR A 163 16.12 12.22 3.11
CA TYR A 163 16.66 13.57 3.32
C TYR A 163 16.00 14.31 4.48
N GLY A 164 14.79 13.93 4.85
CA GLY A 164 13.95 14.69 5.76
C GLY A 164 13.23 15.83 5.05
N THR A 165 12.29 16.46 5.76
CA THR A 165 11.45 17.52 5.20
C THR A 165 11.38 18.70 6.16
N PHE A 166 11.21 19.91 5.61
CA PHE A 166 10.97 21.11 6.38
C PHE A 166 9.55 21.63 6.11
N ASN A 167 8.80 21.87 7.17
CA ASN A 167 7.47 22.47 7.05
C ASN A 167 7.55 23.98 7.33
N HIS A 168 7.44 24.77 6.28
CA HIS A 168 7.53 26.24 6.35
C HIS A 168 6.40 26.87 7.16
N ASN A 169 5.19 26.30 7.16
CA ASN A 169 4.06 26.86 7.90
C ASN A 169 4.25 26.74 9.41
N TYR A 170 4.88 25.67 9.86
CA TYR A 170 5.13 25.42 11.28
C TYR A 170 6.60 25.65 11.69
N GLN A 171 7.45 26.12 10.76
CA GLN A 171 8.88 26.32 10.97
C GLN A 171 9.55 25.09 11.62
N LYS A 172 9.17 23.89 11.15
CA LYS A 172 9.58 22.64 11.78
C LYS A 172 10.31 21.72 10.80
N SER A 173 11.50 21.28 11.21
CA SER A 173 12.25 20.24 10.52
C SER A 173 11.81 18.85 10.98
N PHE A 174 11.67 17.95 10.02
CA PHE A 174 11.44 16.53 10.26
C PHE A 174 12.64 15.75 9.72
N PRO A 175 13.39 15.08 10.60
CA PRO A 175 14.58 14.33 10.17
C PRO A 175 14.19 13.17 9.25
N PRO A 176 15.14 12.67 8.45
CA PRO A 176 14.95 11.47 7.64
C PRO A 176 14.60 10.27 8.50
N LEU A 177 13.88 9.32 7.93
CA LEU A 177 13.51 8.09 8.62
C LEU A 177 14.64 7.06 8.58
N PHE A 178 15.41 7.03 7.48
CA PHE A 178 16.49 6.08 7.21
C PHE A 178 17.76 6.80 6.75
N ASN A 179 18.68 7.06 7.65
CA ASN A 179 19.91 7.81 7.35
C ASN A 179 20.87 7.06 6.41
N THR A 180 20.79 5.73 6.36
CA THR A 180 21.65 4.86 5.54
C THR A 180 21.04 4.50 4.20
N LEU A 181 19.85 5.03 3.88
CA LEU A 181 19.14 4.72 2.64
C LEU A 181 19.96 5.15 1.42
N LYS A 182 20.34 4.19 0.59
CA LYS A 182 21.09 4.43 -0.66
C LYS A 182 20.14 4.81 -1.80
N SER A 183 19.09 3.99 -1.99
CA SER A 183 18.12 4.19 -3.06
C SER A 183 16.68 3.92 -2.62
N LEU A 184 15.76 4.61 -3.28
CA LEU A 184 14.33 4.33 -3.24
C LEU A 184 13.83 4.39 -4.68
N THR A 185 13.09 3.39 -5.12
CA THR A 185 12.51 3.34 -6.46
C THR A 185 11.02 3.02 -6.39
N VAL A 186 10.25 3.67 -7.27
CA VAL A 186 8.83 3.37 -7.48
C VAL A 186 8.64 2.74 -8.84
N THR A 187 8.01 1.58 -8.90
CA THR A 187 7.72 0.85 -10.13
C THR A 187 6.22 0.62 -10.26
N TYR A 188 5.62 1.10 -11.34
CA TYR A 188 4.24 0.78 -11.66
C TYR A 188 4.17 -0.57 -12.36
N CYS A 189 3.28 -1.43 -11.89
CA CYS A 189 3.25 -2.83 -12.26
C CYS A 189 1.87 -3.26 -12.75
N ALA A 190 1.82 -3.99 -13.84
CA ALA A 190 0.60 -4.69 -14.25
C ALA A 190 0.33 -5.88 -13.30
N SER A 191 -0.82 -5.90 -12.65
CA SER A 191 -1.22 -6.94 -11.70
C SER A 191 -1.25 -8.34 -12.31
N GLU A 192 -1.48 -8.43 -13.63
CA GLU A 192 -1.41 -9.71 -14.37
C GLU A 192 -0.06 -10.39 -14.24
N LYS A 193 1.03 -9.61 -14.23
CA LYS A 193 2.41 -10.10 -14.21
C LYS A 193 2.96 -10.27 -12.80
N ILE A 194 2.49 -9.47 -11.84
CA ILE A 194 3.05 -9.40 -10.49
C ILE A 194 2.04 -9.92 -9.46
N PRO A 195 2.17 -11.18 -8.99
CA PRO A 195 1.23 -11.78 -8.05
C PRO A 195 1.05 -10.99 -6.75
N LEU A 196 2.12 -10.38 -6.23
CA LEU A 196 2.08 -9.60 -4.99
C LEU A 196 1.29 -8.29 -5.13
N ILE A 197 1.12 -7.74 -6.33
CA ILE A 197 0.18 -6.62 -6.58
C ILE A 197 -1.26 -7.12 -6.42
N ARG A 198 -1.59 -8.33 -6.92
CA ARG A 198 -2.93 -8.92 -6.68
C ARG A 198 -3.20 -9.16 -5.20
N LEU A 199 -2.17 -9.55 -4.44
CA LEU A 199 -2.30 -9.66 -2.97
C LEU A 199 -2.52 -8.28 -2.33
N ALA A 200 -1.89 -7.24 -2.87
CA ALA A 200 -2.10 -5.86 -2.42
C ALA A 200 -3.53 -5.39 -2.71
N ASP A 201 -4.09 -5.63 -3.91
CA ASP A 201 -5.51 -5.39 -4.25
C ASP A 201 -6.46 -6.07 -3.24
N ILE A 202 -6.25 -7.36 -2.98
CA ILE A 202 -7.07 -8.09 -2.01
C ILE A 202 -6.93 -7.50 -0.62
N THR A 203 -5.73 -7.06 -0.22
CA THR A 203 -5.47 -6.44 1.08
C THR A 203 -6.17 -5.08 1.18
N ALA A 204 -6.03 -4.20 0.17
CA ALA A 204 -6.67 -2.90 0.12
C ALA A 204 -8.20 -3.03 0.21
N ASN A 205 -8.77 -3.94 -0.58
CA ASN A 205 -10.20 -4.19 -0.58
C ASN A 205 -10.71 -4.83 0.72
N TYR A 206 -9.92 -5.71 1.35
CA TYR A 206 -10.26 -6.28 2.66
C TYR A 206 -10.34 -5.18 3.73
N ILE A 207 -9.36 -4.26 3.74
CA ILE A 207 -9.34 -3.12 4.65
C ILE A 207 -10.55 -2.22 4.38
N TYR A 208 -10.78 -1.83 3.11
CA TYR A 208 -11.91 -1.01 2.70
C TYR A 208 -13.25 -1.58 3.21
N ASN A 209 -13.50 -2.85 2.93
CA ASN A 209 -14.73 -3.52 3.38
C ASN A 209 -14.83 -3.61 4.90
N GLY A 210 -13.71 -3.77 5.60
CA GLY A 210 -13.66 -3.76 7.05
C GLY A 210 -14.08 -2.40 7.63
N ILE A 211 -13.57 -1.30 7.06
CA ILE A 211 -13.91 0.06 7.49
C ILE A 211 -15.37 0.38 7.21
N VAL A 212 -15.86 0.14 5.99
CA VAL A 212 -17.26 0.40 5.61
C VAL A 212 -18.23 -0.39 6.51
N GLN A 213 -17.89 -1.63 6.85
CA GLN A 213 -18.72 -2.49 7.71
C GLN A 213 -18.45 -2.32 9.22
N LYS A 214 -17.61 -1.35 9.61
CA LYS A 214 -17.22 -1.08 11.00
C LYS A 214 -16.69 -2.32 11.74
N LYS A 215 -15.93 -3.16 11.02
CA LYS A 215 -15.36 -4.38 11.60
C LYS A 215 -13.94 -4.14 12.10
N LYS A 216 -13.58 -4.87 13.14
CA LYS A 216 -12.22 -4.87 13.65
C LYS A 216 -11.29 -5.50 12.59
N ILE A 217 -10.22 -4.78 12.26
CA ILE A 217 -9.16 -5.23 11.37
C ILE A 217 -7.92 -5.46 12.22
N ASN A 218 -7.47 -6.71 12.31
CA ASN A 218 -6.32 -7.09 13.15
C ASN A 218 -5.09 -7.34 12.28
N ASN A 219 -3.91 -7.26 12.87
CA ASN A 219 -2.61 -7.60 12.26
C ASN A 219 -2.28 -6.80 11.00
N ILE A 220 -2.80 -5.58 10.91
CA ILE A 220 -2.50 -4.63 9.83
C ILE A 220 -2.09 -3.30 10.45
N CYS A 221 -1.02 -2.69 9.95
CA CYS A 221 -0.64 -1.35 10.33
C CYS A 221 -1.57 -0.34 9.64
N LEU A 222 -2.51 0.24 10.37
CA LEU A 222 -3.48 1.19 9.81
C LEU A 222 -3.13 2.63 10.18
N LYS A 223 -3.21 3.52 9.18
CA LYS A 223 -3.17 4.98 9.36
C LYS A 223 -4.45 5.59 8.83
N PHE A 224 -5.12 6.38 9.67
CA PHE A 224 -6.29 7.17 9.28
C PHE A 224 -5.87 8.59 8.98
N LEU A 225 -6.40 9.12 7.89
CA LEU A 225 -6.22 10.50 7.43
C LEU A 225 -7.59 11.14 7.19
N PRO A 226 -7.63 12.49 7.29
CA PRO A 226 -8.78 13.25 6.83
C PRO A 226 -9.04 13.00 5.37
#